data_5f4694919c75e68adf85d97f9bd1c573
#
_entry.id   5f4694919c75e68adf85d97f9bd1c573
#
_cell.length_a   1.000
_cell.length_b   1.000
_cell.length_c   1.000
_cell.angle_alpha   90.00
_cell.angle_beta   90.00
_cell.angle_gamma   90.00
#
_symmetry.space_group_name_H-M   'P 1'
#
loop_
_entity.id
_entity.type
_entity.pdbx_description
1 polymer ?
#
loop_
_entity_poly.entity_id
_entity_poly.type
_entity_poly.pdbx_seq_one_letter_code
_entity_poly.pdbx_strand_id
1 'polypeptide(L)'
;MPDLPGPAFPRRRTASTILKVAVTLALYALVLYKIDVRQFLGRLREAHLGWVVLGVAAYAAGQWLSAWRWWLLLRPVRLAVPYLRVVAFYFIGMFFNFFLPTIVGGDAVKAILLARETGAPARATMSVFMERNLGLLALLTIATAAALVAPPVAVKGVSILQLALLLFAGFIVVNIILADRRAYHVIDYLVAMTPLAGMRSRAASLYDAVVPYRERRWWGITAAAVAQSFLFQAIVILVVFLSANAIEQHPPVAALAVFVPLISLAGMLPISVNGLGIREALYLLLFGRIGVPADAAVSMAFLYFAVTFVASLPGGVVYALQRGPRGAEGRPT
;
A
#
# COMPACT_ATOMS: atom_id res chain seq x y z
N MET A 1 3.59 -41.72 19.94
CA MET A 1 3.50 -40.40 19.34
C MET A 1 4.64 -40.29 18.35
N PRO A 2 4.39 -40.27 17.04
CA PRO A 2 5.46 -40.07 16.07
C PRO A 2 5.78 -38.58 15.99
N ASP A 3 7.07 -38.29 15.96
CA ASP A 3 7.65 -36.95 15.88
C ASP A 3 7.13 -36.19 14.66
N LEU A 4 6.49 -35.06 14.90
CA LEU A 4 6.15 -34.11 13.84
C LEU A 4 7.44 -33.45 13.34
N PRO A 5 7.73 -33.47 12.03
CA PRO A 5 8.89 -32.77 11.49
C PRO A 5 8.74 -31.28 11.74
N GLY A 6 9.76 -30.67 12.38
CA GLY A 6 9.84 -29.23 12.59
C GLY A 6 9.70 -28.46 11.26
N PRO A 7 9.22 -27.22 11.28
CA PRO A 7 9.00 -26.43 10.07
C PRO A 7 10.33 -26.14 9.37
N ALA A 8 10.61 -26.89 8.31
CA ALA A 8 11.70 -26.59 7.40
C ALA A 8 11.37 -25.30 6.65
N PHE A 9 11.95 -24.17 7.08
CA PHE A 9 11.87 -22.90 6.35
C PHE A 9 12.60 -23.05 5.02
N PRO A 10 11.92 -22.90 3.87
CA PRO A 10 12.56 -23.11 2.57
C PRO A 10 13.67 -22.05 2.37
N ARG A 11 14.90 -22.51 2.12
CA ARG A 11 16.13 -21.69 1.91
C ARG A 11 15.93 -20.51 0.90
N ARG A 12 15.02 -20.64 -0.05
CA ARG A 12 14.67 -19.58 -1.02
C ARG A 12 14.06 -18.32 -0.38
N ARG A 13 13.32 -18.43 0.73
CA ARG A 13 12.73 -17.26 1.43
C ARG A 13 13.80 -16.43 2.14
N THR A 14 14.80 -17.10 2.71
CA THR A 14 15.92 -16.45 3.42
C THR A 14 16.78 -15.62 2.45
N ALA A 15 17.15 -16.16 1.30
CA ALA A 15 17.94 -15.45 0.30
C ALA A 15 17.22 -14.17 -0.23
N SER A 16 15.90 -14.26 -0.50
CA SER A 16 15.12 -13.09 -0.92
C SER A 16 15.05 -12.01 0.17
N THR A 17 14.95 -12.40 1.44
CA THR A 17 14.93 -11.44 2.55
C THR A 17 16.29 -10.77 2.72
N ILE A 18 17.38 -11.54 2.66
CA ILE A 18 18.75 -11.00 2.73
C ILE A 18 18.99 -10.01 1.60
N LEU A 19 18.60 -10.35 0.37
CA LEU A 19 18.74 -9.44 -0.79
C LEU A 19 17.99 -8.12 -0.57
N LYS A 20 16.75 -8.16 -0.09
CA LYS A 20 15.97 -6.96 0.21
C LYS A 20 16.61 -6.10 1.29
N VAL A 21 17.12 -6.71 2.36
CA VAL A 21 17.83 -6.00 3.42
C VAL A 21 19.10 -5.35 2.86
N ALA A 22 19.89 -6.09 2.07
CA ALA A 22 21.11 -5.56 1.44
C ALA A 22 20.79 -4.38 0.51
N VAL A 23 19.76 -4.48 -0.34
CA VAL A 23 19.32 -3.37 -1.20
C VAL A 23 18.86 -2.17 -0.36
N THR A 24 18.09 -2.41 0.70
CA THR A 24 17.64 -1.33 1.60
C THR A 24 18.82 -0.60 2.23
N LEU A 25 19.80 -1.34 2.76
CA LEU A 25 21.01 -0.75 3.36
C LEU A 25 21.86 0.01 2.32
N ALA A 26 22.01 -0.53 1.11
CA ALA A 26 22.74 0.14 0.03
C ALA A 26 22.05 1.45 -0.38
N LEU A 27 20.72 1.46 -0.47
CA LEU A 27 19.95 2.66 -0.79
C LEU A 27 20.07 3.70 0.33
N TYR A 28 19.99 3.30 1.59
CA TYR A 28 20.22 4.23 2.71
C TYR A 28 21.63 4.78 2.72
N ALA A 29 22.66 3.95 2.49
CA ALA A 29 24.03 4.42 2.38
C ALA A 29 24.20 5.46 1.25
N LEU A 30 23.56 5.22 0.08
CA LEU A 30 23.55 6.16 -1.02
C LEU A 30 22.86 7.48 -0.65
N VAL A 31 21.72 7.42 0.02
CA VAL A 31 20.98 8.60 0.47
C VAL A 31 21.81 9.39 1.48
N LEU A 32 22.37 8.73 2.50
CA LEU A 32 23.21 9.36 3.52
C LEU A 32 24.49 9.98 2.93
N TYR A 33 25.07 9.36 1.89
CA TYR A 33 26.21 9.94 1.18
C TYR A 33 25.86 11.23 0.43
N LYS A 34 24.60 11.40 0.01
CA LYS A 34 24.11 12.53 -0.80
C LYS A 34 23.60 13.70 0.02
N ILE A 35 23.37 13.54 1.32
CA ILE A 35 22.78 14.56 2.19
C ILE A 35 23.79 15.05 3.24
N ASP A 36 23.63 16.26 3.69
CA ASP A 36 24.25 16.74 4.93
C ASP A 36 23.41 16.29 6.13
N VAL A 37 23.92 15.30 6.87
CA VAL A 37 23.23 14.71 8.03
C VAL A 37 22.99 15.76 9.12
N ARG A 38 23.86 16.76 9.27
CA ARG A 38 23.70 17.83 10.26
C ARG A 38 22.51 18.72 9.89
N GLN A 39 22.42 19.12 8.62
CA GLN A 39 21.30 19.91 8.12
C GLN A 39 19.98 19.13 8.18
N PHE A 40 19.98 17.83 7.80
CA PHE A 40 18.84 16.95 7.94
C PHE A 40 18.32 16.89 9.39
N LEU A 41 19.21 16.67 10.36
CA LEU A 41 18.83 16.62 11.78
C LEU A 41 18.37 18.00 12.29
N GLY A 42 18.98 19.08 11.81
CA GLY A 42 18.56 20.46 12.11
C GLY A 42 17.11 20.69 11.68
N ARG A 43 16.78 20.39 10.41
CA ARG A 43 15.41 20.54 9.88
C ARG A 43 14.37 19.71 10.66
N LEU A 44 14.73 18.51 11.10
CA LEU A 44 13.81 17.69 11.90
C LEU A 44 13.59 18.28 13.31
N ARG A 45 14.61 18.87 13.92
CA ARG A 45 14.51 19.51 15.25
C ARG A 45 13.68 20.80 15.20
N GLU A 46 13.82 21.55 14.12
CA GLU A 46 13.11 22.81 13.89
C GLU A 46 11.73 22.63 13.26
N ALA A 47 11.35 21.38 12.94
CA ALA A 47 10.09 21.10 12.29
C ALA A 47 8.89 21.55 13.12
N HIS A 48 8.01 22.31 12.49
CA HIS A 48 6.77 22.80 13.11
C HIS A 48 5.82 21.65 13.44
N LEU A 49 5.76 21.27 14.72
CA LEU A 49 4.98 20.14 15.23
C LEU A 49 3.49 20.22 14.87
N GLY A 50 2.93 21.42 14.75
CA GLY A 50 1.52 21.62 14.37
C GLY A 50 1.20 21.01 13.01
N TRP A 51 2.06 21.17 12.01
CA TRP A 51 1.87 20.54 10.69
C TRP A 51 2.01 19.02 10.75
N VAL A 52 2.92 18.51 11.58
CA VAL A 52 3.10 17.06 11.77
C VAL A 52 1.85 16.43 12.41
N VAL A 53 1.32 17.04 13.47
CA VAL A 53 0.09 16.58 14.15
C VAL A 53 -1.11 16.62 13.20
N LEU A 54 -1.24 17.71 12.42
CA LEU A 54 -2.29 17.80 11.40
C LEU A 54 -2.13 16.72 10.34
N GLY A 55 -0.89 16.40 9.93
CA GLY A 55 -0.58 15.30 9.03
C GLY A 55 -1.01 13.93 9.59
N VAL A 56 -0.72 13.66 10.87
CA VAL A 56 -1.16 12.42 11.56
C VAL A 56 -2.69 12.34 11.60
N ALA A 57 -3.37 13.42 11.95
CA ALA A 57 -4.83 13.47 12.00
C ALA A 57 -5.44 13.27 10.60
N ALA A 58 -4.94 13.95 9.57
CA ALA A 58 -5.38 13.81 8.19
C ALA A 58 -5.18 12.38 7.68
N TYR A 59 -4.00 11.80 7.93
CA TYR A 59 -3.74 10.42 7.51
C TYR A 59 -4.62 9.41 8.24
N ALA A 60 -4.80 9.55 9.56
CA ALA A 60 -5.70 8.69 10.34
C ALA A 60 -7.15 8.78 9.84
N ALA A 61 -7.66 9.99 9.56
CA ALA A 61 -8.98 10.18 8.95
C ALA A 61 -9.07 9.49 7.56
N GLY A 62 -8.02 9.61 6.73
CA GLY A 62 -7.93 8.90 5.46
C GLY A 62 -7.99 7.37 5.61
N GLN A 63 -7.40 6.83 6.68
CA GLN A 63 -7.46 5.38 6.96
C GLN A 63 -8.85 4.94 7.41
N TRP A 64 -9.57 5.73 8.20
CA TRP A 64 -10.98 5.50 8.52
C TRP A 64 -11.84 5.45 7.27
N LEU A 65 -11.66 6.41 6.37
CA LEU A 65 -12.30 6.43 5.06
C LEU A 65 -11.95 5.18 4.24
N SER A 66 -10.70 4.74 4.24
CA SER A 66 -10.27 3.54 3.51
C SER A 66 -10.88 2.27 4.11
N ALA A 67 -11.02 2.20 5.43
CA ALA A 67 -11.74 1.12 6.09
C ALA A 67 -13.23 1.10 5.71
N TRP A 68 -13.87 2.28 5.58
CA TRP A 68 -15.24 2.40 5.08
C TRP A 68 -15.37 1.93 3.63
N ARG A 69 -14.45 2.31 2.75
CA ARG A 69 -14.38 1.80 1.37
C ARG A 69 -14.31 0.28 1.35
N TRP A 70 -13.39 -0.30 2.13
CA TRP A 70 -13.25 -1.76 2.20
C TRP A 70 -14.51 -2.42 2.71
N TRP A 71 -15.16 -1.85 3.73
CA TRP A 71 -16.45 -2.33 4.25
C TRP A 71 -17.56 -2.32 3.18
N LEU A 72 -17.63 -1.29 2.33
CA LEU A 72 -18.55 -1.27 1.19
C LEU A 72 -18.27 -2.41 0.21
N LEU A 73 -16.99 -2.71 -0.05
CA LEU A 73 -16.57 -3.77 -0.96
C LEU A 73 -16.80 -5.19 -0.39
N LEU A 74 -17.16 -5.36 0.87
CA LEU A 74 -17.58 -6.64 1.42
C LEU A 74 -19.00 -7.03 0.99
N ARG A 75 -19.86 -6.05 0.65
CA ARG A 75 -21.26 -6.31 0.28
C ARG A 75 -21.42 -7.16 -0.99
N PRO A 76 -20.71 -6.86 -2.12
CA PRO A 76 -20.79 -7.70 -3.32
C PRO A 76 -20.44 -9.16 -3.07
N VAL A 77 -19.45 -9.43 -2.23
CA VAL A 77 -19.01 -10.78 -1.88
C VAL A 77 -19.78 -11.39 -0.70
N ARG A 78 -20.86 -10.73 -0.25
CA ARG A 78 -21.76 -11.21 0.82
C ARG A 78 -21.02 -11.55 2.13
N LEU A 79 -20.08 -10.70 2.53
CA LEU A 79 -19.42 -10.78 3.82
C LEU A 79 -20.05 -9.75 4.77
N ALA A 80 -20.78 -10.22 5.78
CA ALA A 80 -21.42 -9.37 6.77
C ALA A 80 -20.51 -9.24 8.00
N VAL A 81 -19.82 -8.11 8.09
CA VAL A 81 -18.95 -7.78 9.23
C VAL A 81 -19.24 -6.36 9.69
N PRO A 82 -19.37 -6.12 11.01
CA PRO A 82 -19.59 -4.78 11.55
C PRO A 82 -18.48 -3.82 11.14
N TYR A 83 -18.85 -2.57 10.82
CA TYR A 83 -17.88 -1.56 10.34
C TYR A 83 -16.68 -1.38 11.27
N LEU A 84 -16.91 -1.24 12.58
CA LEU A 84 -15.82 -1.07 13.57
C LEU A 84 -14.85 -2.26 13.60
N ARG A 85 -15.33 -3.46 13.28
CA ARG A 85 -14.45 -4.64 13.16
C ARG A 85 -13.55 -4.53 11.93
N VAL A 86 -14.11 -4.04 10.82
CA VAL A 86 -13.33 -3.77 9.60
C VAL A 86 -12.30 -2.68 9.84
N VAL A 87 -12.66 -1.60 10.56
CA VAL A 87 -11.71 -0.56 11.01
C VAL A 87 -10.58 -1.17 11.84
N ALA A 88 -10.90 -2.02 12.82
CA ALA A 88 -9.89 -2.70 13.63
C ALA A 88 -8.93 -3.53 12.75
N PHE A 89 -9.45 -4.34 11.83
CA PHE A 89 -8.62 -5.12 10.89
C PHE A 89 -7.75 -4.24 10.00
N TYR A 90 -8.30 -3.09 9.58
CA TYR A 90 -7.59 -2.13 8.74
C TYR A 90 -6.37 -1.55 9.46
N PHE A 91 -6.57 -1.02 10.68
CA PHE A 91 -5.48 -0.45 11.48
C PHE A 91 -4.46 -1.52 11.91
N ILE A 92 -4.89 -2.73 12.27
CA ILE A 92 -3.98 -3.86 12.53
C ILE A 92 -3.13 -4.15 11.29
N GLY A 93 -3.74 -4.27 10.11
CA GLY A 93 -3.00 -4.46 8.87
C GLY A 93 -2.00 -3.34 8.60
N MET A 94 -2.40 -2.07 8.82
CA MET A 94 -1.54 -0.91 8.67
C MET A 94 -0.32 -0.96 9.61
N PHE A 95 -0.53 -1.31 10.88
CA PHE A 95 0.54 -1.50 11.86
C PHE A 95 1.53 -2.59 11.40
N PHE A 96 1.03 -3.75 10.99
CA PHE A 96 1.87 -4.85 10.54
C PHE A 96 2.63 -4.56 9.24
N ASN A 97 2.19 -3.62 8.40
CA ASN A 97 2.96 -3.19 7.23
C ASN A 97 4.34 -2.65 7.60
N PHE A 98 4.52 -2.04 8.78
CA PHE A 98 5.81 -1.52 9.22
C PHE A 98 6.79 -2.61 9.67
N PHE A 99 6.30 -3.76 10.12
CA PHE A 99 7.11 -4.83 10.69
C PHE A 99 7.31 -6.02 9.75
N LEU A 100 6.45 -6.17 8.74
CA LEU A 100 6.58 -7.26 7.78
C LEU A 100 7.51 -6.86 6.61
N PRO A 101 8.39 -7.75 6.14
CA PRO A 101 9.36 -7.44 5.09
C PRO A 101 8.73 -7.35 3.69
N THR A 102 7.40 -7.20 3.61
CA THR A 102 6.64 -7.07 2.36
C THR A 102 5.55 -6.02 2.52
N ILE A 103 5.38 -5.18 1.52
CA ILE A 103 4.33 -4.15 1.47
C ILE A 103 2.91 -4.76 1.44
N VAL A 104 2.80 -6.00 1.00
CA VAL A 104 1.55 -6.77 0.99
C VAL A 104 1.29 -7.44 2.35
N GLY A 105 2.23 -7.32 3.31
CA GLY A 105 2.14 -8.01 4.60
C GLY A 105 0.89 -7.63 5.39
N GLY A 106 0.60 -6.35 5.51
CA GLY A 106 -0.61 -5.88 6.19
C GLY A 106 -1.90 -6.21 5.46
N ASP A 107 -1.88 -6.26 4.13
CA ASP A 107 -3.05 -6.72 3.35
C ASP A 107 -3.30 -8.22 3.58
N ALA A 108 -2.23 -9.01 3.66
CA ALA A 108 -2.35 -10.42 4.05
C ALA A 108 -2.92 -10.57 5.47
N VAL A 109 -2.49 -9.72 6.42
CA VAL A 109 -3.05 -9.71 7.79
C VAL A 109 -4.53 -9.36 7.76
N LYS A 110 -4.95 -8.31 7.02
CA LYS A 110 -6.36 -7.96 6.83
C LYS A 110 -7.17 -9.14 6.28
N ALA A 111 -6.67 -9.77 5.21
CA ALA A 111 -7.33 -10.90 4.57
C ALA A 111 -7.45 -12.11 5.53
N ILE A 112 -6.40 -12.42 6.30
CA ILE A 112 -6.41 -13.51 7.29
C ILE A 112 -7.41 -13.23 8.42
N LEU A 113 -7.43 -12.01 8.96
CA LEU A 113 -8.36 -11.65 10.04
C LEU A 113 -9.81 -11.75 9.55
N LEU A 114 -10.10 -11.20 8.37
CA LEU A 114 -11.42 -11.29 7.76
C LEU A 114 -11.81 -12.74 7.43
N ALA A 115 -10.88 -13.54 6.91
CA ALA A 115 -11.11 -14.95 6.60
C ALA A 115 -11.44 -15.77 7.85
N ARG A 116 -10.75 -15.52 8.96
CA ARG A 116 -11.03 -16.16 10.25
C ARG A 116 -12.40 -15.77 10.83
N GLU A 117 -12.78 -14.52 10.68
CA GLU A 117 -14.08 -14.02 11.16
C GLU A 117 -15.25 -14.58 10.34
N THR A 118 -15.06 -14.76 9.03
CA THR A 118 -16.16 -15.07 8.09
C THR A 118 -16.15 -16.51 7.57
N GLY A 119 -15.10 -17.28 7.82
CA GLY A 119 -14.93 -18.64 7.24
C GLY A 119 -14.75 -18.65 5.72
N ALA A 120 -14.51 -17.51 5.05
CA ALA A 120 -14.54 -17.37 3.61
C ALA A 120 -13.21 -16.79 3.05
N PRO A 121 -12.11 -17.56 3.04
CA PRO A 121 -10.78 -17.03 2.73
C PRO A 121 -10.65 -16.47 1.30
N ALA A 122 -11.25 -17.09 0.29
CA ALA A 122 -11.21 -16.60 -1.09
C ALA A 122 -11.90 -15.24 -1.23
N ARG A 123 -13.11 -15.09 -0.65
CA ARG A 123 -13.86 -13.83 -0.66
C ARG A 123 -13.16 -12.73 0.12
N ALA A 124 -12.57 -13.07 1.27
CA ALA A 124 -11.78 -12.15 2.07
C ALA A 124 -10.56 -11.62 1.29
N THR A 125 -9.78 -12.53 0.69
CA THR A 125 -8.61 -12.15 -0.12
C THR A 125 -9.01 -11.30 -1.32
N MET A 126 -10.09 -11.66 -2.02
CA MET A 126 -10.55 -10.90 -3.18
C MET A 126 -11.04 -9.51 -2.80
N SER A 127 -11.70 -9.34 -1.65
CA SER A 127 -12.12 -8.01 -1.19
C SER A 127 -10.93 -7.07 -0.95
N VAL A 128 -9.84 -7.58 -0.38
CA VAL A 128 -8.59 -6.83 -0.19
C VAL A 128 -7.92 -6.52 -1.53
N PHE A 129 -7.93 -7.47 -2.47
CA PHE A 129 -7.43 -7.26 -3.83
C PHE A 129 -8.21 -6.16 -4.56
N MET A 130 -9.55 -6.20 -4.51
CA MET A 130 -10.40 -5.16 -5.13
C MET A 130 -10.16 -3.79 -4.52
N GLU A 131 -10.04 -3.71 -3.20
CA GLU A 131 -9.69 -2.47 -2.50
C GLU A 131 -8.37 -1.88 -3.00
N ARG A 132 -7.34 -2.72 -3.12
CA ARG A 132 -6.02 -2.34 -3.62
C ARG A 132 -6.08 -1.91 -5.09
N ASN A 133 -6.82 -2.65 -5.91
CA ASN A 133 -6.97 -2.37 -7.34
C ASN A 133 -7.61 -1.00 -7.60
N LEU A 134 -8.68 -0.66 -6.87
CA LEU A 134 -9.32 0.67 -6.98
C LEU A 134 -8.40 1.79 -6.47
N GLY A 135 -7.58 1.52 -5.45
CA GLY A 135 -6.56 2.44 -4.98
C GLY A 135 -5.48 2.72 -6.05
N LEU A 136 -5.03 1.68 -6.76
CA LEU A 136 -4.08 1.80 -7.87
C LEU A 136 -4.68 2.57 -9.06
N LEU A 137 -5.94 2.33 -9.39
CA LEU A 137 -6.65 3.09 -10.42
C LEU A 137 -6.61 4.59 -10.12
N ALA A 138 -7.01 5.00 -8.92
CA ALA A 138 -7.01 6.42 -8.54
C ALA A 138 -5.59 7.01 -8.55
N LEU A 139 -4.61 6.27 -8.03
CA LEU A 139 -3.20 6.67 -7.97
C LEU A 139 -2.64 6.94 -9.38
N LEU A 140 -2.81 6.00 -10.30
CA LEU A 140 -2.31 6.10 -11.66
C LEU A 140 -3.05 7.18 -12.46
N THR A 141 -4.37 7.32 -12.25
CA THR A 141 -5.16 8.39 -12.88
C THR A 141 -4.67 9.76 -12.44
N ILE A 142 -4.47 9.98 -11.13
CA ILE A 142 -3.98 11.27 -10.61
C ILE A 142 -2.56 11.55 -11.14
N ALA A 143 -1.66 10.56 -11.09
CA ALA A 143 -0.29 10.72 -11.59
C ALA A 143 -0.27 11.13 -13.07
N THR A 144 -1.09 10.45 -13.90
CA THR A 144 -1.15 10.72 -15.34
C THR A 144 -1.80 12.07 -15.62
N ALA A 145 -2.94 12.38 -14.99
CA ALA A 145 -3.63 13.65 -15.18
C ALA A 145 -2.78 14.84 -14.72
N ALA A 146 -2.10 14.71 -13.58
CA ALA A 146 -1.20 15.75 -13.09
C ALA A 146 0.02 15.92 -14.01
N ALA A 147 0.60 14.84 -14.55
CA ALA A 147 1.73 14.89 -15.46
C ALA A 147 1.39 15.52 -16.83
N LEU A 148 0.12 15.54 -17.24
CA LEU A 148 -0.35 16.23 -18.45
C LEU A 148 -0.35 17.76 -18.30
N VAL A 149 -0.57 18.28 -17.10
CA VAL A 149 -0.68 19.72 -16.82
C VAL A 149 0.55 20.30 -16.13
N ALA A 150 1.39 19.45 -15.52
CA ALA A 150 2.62 19.88 -14.87
C ALA A 150 3.73 20.20 -15.92
N PRO A 151 4.67 21.09 -15.59
CA PRO A 151 5.85 21.28 -16.42
C PRO A 151 6.55 19.94 -16.71
N PRO A 152 7.06 19.72 -17.93
CA PRO A 152 7.68 18.47 -18.30
C PRO A 152 8.93 18.20 -17.45
N VAL A 153 8.92 17.10 -16.72
CA VAL A 153 10.07 16.60 -15.95
C VAL A 153 10.56 15.31 -16.61
N ALA A 154 11.87 15.24 -16.85
CA ALA A 154 12.52 14.04 -17.35
C ALA A 154 13.61 13.55 -16.39
N VAL A 155 13.73 12.25 -16.26
CA VAL A 155 14.79 11.58 -15.48
C VAL A 155 15.57 10.68 -16.42
N LYS A 156 16.86 10.97 -16.60
CA LYS A 156 17.76 10.22 -17.53
C LYS A 156 17.16 10.05 -18.93
N GLY A 157 16.54 11.08 -19.48
CA GLY A 157 15.95 11.06 -20.83
C GLY A 157 14.53 10.47 -20.91
N VAL A 158 14.01 9.87 -19.85
CA VAL A 158 12.64 9.35 -19.81
C VAL A 158 11.70 10.44 -19.26
N SER A 159 10.69 10.81 -20.02
CA SER A 159 9.64 11.73 -19.56
C SER A 159 8.78 11.04 -18.48
N ILE A 160 8.51 11.76 -17.38
CA ILE A 160 7.61 11.26 -16.33
C ILE A 160 6.20 11.02 -16.86
N LEU A 161 5.73 11.85 -17.82
CA LEU A 161 4.45 11.62 -18.48
C LEU A 161 4.43 10.31 -19.25
N GLN A 162 5.49 10.00 -20.03
CA GLN A 162 5.57 8.74 -20.76
C GLN A 162 5.54 7.53 -19.81
N LEU A 163 6.28 7.62 -18.70
CA LEU A 163 6.26 6.58 -17.66
C LEU A 163 4.86 6.42 -17.05
N ALA A 164 4.19 7.51 -16.68
CA ALA A 164 2.86 7.48 -16.10
C ALA A 164 1.83 6.86 -17.07
N LEU A 165 1.86 7.26 -18.34
CA LEU A 165 1.01 6.71 -19.41
C LEU A 165 1.25 5.21 -19.61
N LEU A 166 2.53 4.77 -19.66
CA LEU A 166 2.88 3.37 -19.81
C LEU A 166 2.35 2.53 -18.65
N LEU A 167 2.53 3.00 -17.41
CA LEU A 167 2.06 2.31 -16.20
C LEU A 167 0.53 2.28 -16.14
N PHE A 168 -0.14 3.36 -16.52
CA PHE A 168 -1.59 3.42 -16.56
C PHE A 168 -2.16 2.50 -17.64
N ALA A 169 -1.60 2.53 -18.85
CA ALA A 169 -2.00 1.63 -19.95
C ALA A 169 -1.78 0.16 -19.56
N GLY A 170 -0.62 -0.19 -18.99
CA GLY A 170 -0.33 -1.52 -18.49
C GLY A 170 -1.34 -1.98 -17.41
N PHE A 171 -1.69 -1.09 -16.48
CA PHE A 171 -2.71 -1.36 -15.46
C PHE A 171 -4.08 -1.63 -16.09
N ILE A 172 -4.50 -0.83 -17.05
CA ILE A 172 -5.79 -1.03 -17.76
C ILE A 172 -5.79 -2.36 -18.51
N VAL A 173 -4.72 -2.67 -19.26
CA VAL A 173 -4.59 -3.95 -19.98
C VAL A 173 -4.70 -5.13 -19.02
N VAL A 174 -3.98 -5.10 -17.90
CA VAL A 174 -4.07 -6.16 -16.87
C VAL A 174 -5.50 -6.30 -16.33
N ASN A 175 -6.18 -5.18 -16.06
CA ASN A 175 -7.56 -5.23 -15.59
C ASN A 175 -8.55 -5.75 -16.64
N ILE A 176 -8.36 -5.42 -17.93
CA ILE A 176 -9.16 -5.97 -19.03
C ILE A 176 -8.96 -7.49 -19.11
N ILE A 177 -7.70 -7.96 -19.04
CA ILE A 177 -7.39 -9.39 -19.06
C ILE A 177 -8.03 -10.11 -17.86
N LEU A 178 -7.91 -9.56 -16.65
CA LEU A 178 -8.53 -10.12 -15.45
C LEU A 178 -10.07 -10.05 -15.50
N ALA A 179 -10.62 -9.11 -16.28
CA ALA A 179 -12.05 -8.98 -16.49
C ALA A 179 -12.58 -9.94 -17.56
N ASP A 180 -11.80 -10.41 -18.49
CA ASP A 180 -12.26 -11.28 -19.57
C ASP A 180 -12.29 -12.75 -19.12
N ARG A 181 -13.47 -13.38 -19.29
CA ARG A 181 -13.67 -14.80 -18.98
C ARG A 181 -12.82 -15.71 -19.87
N ARG A 182 -12.60 -15.30 -21.13
CA ARG A 182 -11.76 -16.07 -22.07
C ARG A 182 -10.30 -16.06 -21.64
N ALA A 183 -9.79 -14.90 -21.25
CA ALA A 183 -8.43 -14.76 -20.73
C ALA A 183 -8.22 -15.62 -19.47
N TYR A 184 -9.21 -15.70 -18.57
CA TYR A 184 -9.17 -16.61 -17.43
C TYR A 184 -8.99 -18.08 -17.86
N HIS A 185 -9.76 -18.56 -18.84
CA HIS A 185 -9.63 -19.93 -19.34
C HIS A 185 -8.27 -20.22 -19.98
N VAL A 186 -7.69 -19.24 -20.71
CA VAL A 186 -6.33 -19.35 -21.25
C VAL A 186 -5.29 -19.43 -20.12
N ILE A 187 -5.41 -18.59 -19.11
CA ILE A 187 -4.51 -18.62 -17.94
C ILE A 187 -4.66 -19.96 -17.19
N ASP A 188 -5.89 -20.42 -16.95
CA ASP A 188 -6.14 -21.72 -16.30
C ASP A 188 -5.55 -22.89 -17.07
N TYR A 189 -5.67 -22.88 -18.41
CA TYR A 189 -5.06 -23.86 -19.29
C TYR A 189 -3.52 -23.83 -19.21
N LEU A 190 -2.91 -22.63 -19.26
CA LEU A 190 -1.46 -22.47 -19.14
C LEU A 190 -0.96 -22.94 -17.76
N VAL A 191 -1.67 -22.59 -16.69
CA VAL A 191 -1.34 -23.03 -15.32
C VAL A 191 -1.44 -24.55 -15.19
N ALA A 192 -2.39 -25.17 -15.88
CA ALA A 192 -2.53 -26.64 -15.92
C ALA A 192 -1.29 -27.36 -16.46
N MET A 193 -0.56 -26.71 -17.36
CA MET A 193 0.67 -27.24 -17.96
C MET A 193 1.93 -27.02 -17.10
N THR A 194 1.80 -26.35 -15.95
CA THR A 194 2.92 -26.04 -15.06
C THR A 194 2.86 -26.88 -13.78
N PRO A 195 3.96 -26.95 -12.99
CA PRO A 195 3.96 -27.54 -11.65
C PRO A 195 2.97 -26.87 -10.68
N LEU A 196 2.36 -25.75 -11.09
CA LEU A 196 1.35 -25.00 -10.32
C LEU A 196 -0.07 -25.52 -10.52
N ALA A 197 -0.27 -26.63 -11.26
CA ALA A 197 -1.59 -27.24 -11.51
C ALA A 197 -2.40 -27.48 -10.22
N GLY A 198 -1.74 -27.80 -9.10
CA GLY A 198 -2.40 -27.94 -7.78
C GLY A 198 -3.01 -26.64 -7.21
N MET A 199 -2.71 -25.47 -7.81
CA MET A 199 -3.28 -24.19 -7.40
C MET A 199 -4.55 -23.79 -8.19
N ARG A 200 -4.97 -24.57 -9.19
CA ARG A 200 -6.12 -24.26 -10.07
C ARG A 200 -7.42 -24.05 -9.28
N SER A 201 -7.71 -24.90 -8.31
CA SER A 201 -8.92 -24.77 -7.48
C SER A 201 -8.92 -23.45 -6.67
N ARG A 202 -7.77 -23.01 -6.20
CA ARG A 202 -7.61 -21.71 -5.50
C ARG A 202 -7.76 -20.54 -6.47
N ALA A 203 -7.18 -20.64 -7.66
CA ALA A 203 -7.33 -19.63 -8.71
C ALA A 203 -8.80 -19.51 -9.17
N ALA A 204 -9.49 -20.62 -9.36
CA ALA A 204 -10.93 -20.64 -9.65
C ALA A 204 -11.76 -19.95 -8.55
N SER A 205 -11.52 -20.30 -7.29
CA SER A 205 -12.23 -19.68 -6.16
C SER A 205 -12.00 -18.17 -6.05
N LEU A 206 -10.80 -17.70 -6.41
CA LEU A 206 -10.50 -16.26 -6.45
C LEU A 206 -11.20 -15.58 -7.63
N TYR A 207 -11.21 -16.21 -8.80
CA TYR A 207 -11.92 -15.69 -9.95
C TYR A 207 -13.43 -15.58 -9.69
N ASP A 208 -14.05 -16.63 -9.14
CA ASP A 208 -15.48 -16.61 -8.78
C ASP A 208 -15.81 -15.52 -7.77
N ALA A 209 -14.87 -15.16 -6.89
CA ALA A 209 -15.03 -14.06 -5.95
C ALA A 209 -14.94 -12.65 -6.60
N VAL A 210 -14.42 -12.53 -7.85
CA VAL A 210 -14.44 -11.26 -8.63
C VAL A 210 -15.79 -11.03 -9.29
N VAL A 211 -16.46 -12.10 -9.74
CA VAL A 211 -17.69 -12.01 -10.54
C VAL A 211 -18.76 -11.12 -9.92
N PRO A 212 -19.03 -11.17 -8.60
CA PRO A 212 -20.04 -10.31 -7.99
C PRO A 212 -19.81 -8.81 -8.17
N TYR A 213 -18.56 -8.35 -8.24
CA TYR A 213 -18.25 -6.93 -8.42
C TYR A 213 -18.65 -6.38 -9.81
N ARG A 214 -18.91 -7.24 -10.79
CA ARG A 214 -19.33 -6.88 -12.15
C ARG A 214 -20.85 -6.72 -12.28
N GLU A 215 -21.61 -7.21 -11.31
CA GLU A 215 -23.06 -7.14 -11.35
C GLU A 215 -23.52 -5.68 -11.28
N ARG A 216 -24.42 -5.29 -12.20
CA ARG A 216 -24.93 -3.91 -12.33
C ARG A 216 -25.50 -3.34 -11.03
N ARG A 217 -26.07 -4.18 -10.18
CA ARG A 217 -26.63 -3.78 -8.87
C ARG A 217 -25.57 -3.19 -7.92
N TRP A 218 -24.26 -3.52 -8.11
CA TRP A 218 -23.17 -3.05 -7.27
C TRP A 218 -22.38 -1.86 -7.86
N TRP A 219 -22.76 -1.36 -9.05
CA TRP A 219 -22.04 -0.25 -9.68
C TRP A 219 -22.03 1.02 -8.83
N GLY A 220 -23.11 1.31 -8.08
CA GLY A 220 -23.12 2.45 -7.14
C GLY A 220 -22.08 2.31 -6.03
N ILE A 221 -21.90 1.10 -5.49
CA ILE A 221 -20.86 0.82 -4.47
C ILE A 221 -19.47 0.94 -5.10
N THR A 222 -19.27 0.39 -6.28
CA THR A 222 -17.99 0.48 -6.99
C THR A 222 -17.64 1.93 -7.31
N ALA A 223 -18.58 2.73 -7.79
CA ALA A 223 -18.41 4.16 -8.05
C ALA A 223 -18.06 4.93 -6.76
N ALA A 224 -18.77 4.68 -5.65
CA ALA A 224 -18.46 5.28 -4.35
C ALA A 224 -17.05 4.88 -3.87
N ALA A 225 -16.65 3.63 -4.05
CA ALA A 225 -15.32 3.16 -3.69
C ALA A 225 -14.22 3.78 -4.56
N VAL A 226 -14.49 4.01 -5.86
CA VAL A 226 -13.58 4.73 -6.76
C VAL A 226 -13.46 6.19 -6.32
N ALA A 227 -14.56 6.91 -6.13
CA ALA A 227 -14.55 8.31 -5.70
C ALA A 227 -13.74 8.49 -4.41
N GLN A 228 -13.95 7.58 -3.46
CA GLN A 228 -13.22 7.59 -2.20
C GLN A 228 -11.74 7.23 -2.36
N SER A 229 -11.38 6.43 -3.35
CA SER A 229 -9.96 6.16 -3.66
C SER A 229 -9.25 7.44 -4.12
N PHE A 230 -9.91 8.30 -4.89
CA PHE A 230 -9.38 9.62 -5.27
C PHE A 230 -9.24 10.52 -4.05
N LEU A 231 -10.25 10.56 -3.17
CA LEU A 231 -10.18 11.35 -1.94
C LEU A 231 -9.01 10.88 -1.04
N PHE A 232 -8.82 9.58 -0.89
CA PHE A 232 -7.68 9.04 -0.13
C PHE A 232 -6.34 9.45 -0.74
N GLN A 233 -6.18 9.40 -2.06
CA GLN A 233 -4.95 9.84 -2.70
C GLN A 233 -4.72 11.35 -2.52
N ALA A 234 -5.78 12.16 -2.56
CA ALA A 234 -5.68 13.58 -2.23
C ALA A 234 -5.21 13.80 -0.78
N ILE A 235 -5.69 13.00 0.17
CA ILE A 235 -5.22 13.04 1.56
C ILE A 235 -3.74 12.64 1.66
N VAL A 236 -3.29 11.63 0.93
CA VAL A 236 -1.86 11.24 0.91
C VAL A 236 -0.99 12.39 0.38
N ILE A 237 -1.41 13.05 -0.71
CA ILE A 237 -0.73 14.23 -1.26
C ILE A 237 -0.72 15.37 -0.22
N LEU A 238 -1.86 15.61 0.44
CA LEU A 238 -1.97 16.59 1.52
C LEU A 238 -0.98 16.30 2.67
N VAL A 239 -0.85 15.05 3.09
CA VAL A 239 0.09 14.67 4.17
C VAL A 239 1.53 14.97 3.77
N VAL A 240 1.92 14.72 2.51
CA VAL A 240 3.26 15.10 2.02
C VAL A 240 3.41 16.62 1.95
N PHE A 241 2.38 17.36 1.53
CA PHE A 241 2.37 18.82 1.56
C PHE A 241 2.54 19.35 2.99
N LEU A 242 1.82 18.80 3.97
CA LEU A 242 1.96 19.18 5.39
C LEU A 242 3.37 18.83 5.93
N SER A 243 3.93 17.69 5.52
CA SER A 243 5.30 17.30 5.87
C SER A 243 6.35 18.26 5.29
N ALA A 244 6.12 18.77 4.08
CA ALA A 244 6.97 19.78 3.47
C ALA A 244 6.88 21.12 4.22
N ASN A 245 5.65 21.58 4.51
CA ASN A 245 5.44 22.82 5.27
C ASN A 245 6.03 22.76 6.70
N ALA A 246 6.07 21.57 7.31
CA ALA A 246 6.67 21.39 8.63
C ALA A 246 8.16 21.78 8.68
N ILE A 247 8.85 21.74 7.53
CA ILE A 247 10.27 22.12 7.38
C ILE A 247 10.45 23.32 6.42
N GLU A 248 9.43 24.15 6.29
CA GLU A 248 9.44 25.39 5.50
C GLU A 248 9.75 25.15 4.00
N GLN A 249 9.36 24.00 3.47
CA GLN A 249 9.44 23.72 2.05
C GLN A 249 8.06 23.83 1.39
N HIS A 250 7.99 24.51 0.24
CA HIS A 250 6.73 24.78 -0.46
C HIS A 250 6.76 24.27 -1.92
N PRO A 251 6.90 22.94 -2.14
CA PRO A 251 6.89 22.40 -3.49
C PRO A 251 5.53 22.67 -4.16
N PRO A 252 5.51 22.92 -5.48
CA PRO A 252 4.26 23.14 -6.21
C PRO A 252 3.31 21.94 -6.04
N VAL A 253 2.03 22.20 -5.82
CA VAL A 253 1.01 21.15 -5.65
C VAL A 253 0.95 20.23 -6.87
N ALA A 254 1.15 20.77 -8.09
CA ALA A 254 1.22 19.98 -9.32
C ALA A 254 2.37 18.96 -9.26
N ALA A 255 3.54 19.33 -8.74
CA ALA A 255 4.67 18.41 -8.58
C ALA A 255 4.34 17.32 -7.53
N LEU A 256 3.71 17.68 -6.41
CA LEU A 256 3.24 16.72 -5.41
C LEU A 256 2.25 15.72 -6.03
N ALA A 257 1.29 16.19 -6.82
CA ALA A 257 0.29 15.36 -7.47
C ALA A 257 0.89 14.37 -8.50
N VAL A 258 2.06 14.68 -9.05
CA VAL A 258 2.82 13.76 -9.94
C VAL A 258 3.72 12.83 -9.14
N PHE A 259 4.54 13.40 -8.25
CA PHE A 259 5.64 12.65 -7.62
C PHE A 259 5.14 11.72 -6.53
N VAL A 260 4.20 12.14 -5.69
CA VAL A 260 3.72 11.34 -4.56
C VAL A 260 3.08 10.03 -5.02
N PRO A 261 2.18 9.98 -6.02
CA PRO A 261 1.66 8.73 -6.55
C PRO A 261 2.74 7.82 -7.16
N LEU A 262 3.69 8.39 -7.92
CA LEU A 262 4.77 7.60 -8.53
C LEU A 262 5.71 7.01 -7.47
N ILE A 263 6.05 7.77 -6.43
CA ILE A 263 6.86 7.30 -5.30
C ILE A 263 6.09 6.20 -4.55
N SER A 264 4.79 6.37 -4.33
CA SER A 264 3.93 5.37 -3.68
C SER A 264 3.89 4.07 -4.48
N LEU A 265 3.76 4.16 -5.81
CA LEU A 265 3.78 3.00 -6.70
C LEU A 265 5.13 2.28 -6.67
N ALA A 266 6.24 3.03 -6.78
CA ALA A 266 7.58 2.45 -6.70
C ALA A 266 7.85 1.80 -5.33
N GLY A 267 7.33 2.41 -4.26
CA GLY A 267 7.36 1.82 -2.91
C GLY A 267 6.63 0.48 -2.80
N MET A 268 5.67 0.17 -3.69
CA MET A 268 4.98 -1.13 -3.71
C MET A 268 5.81 -2.25 -4.34
N LEU A 269 6.89 -1.93 -5.05
CA LEU A 269 7.76 -2.96 -5.64
C LEU A 269 8.48 -3.75 -4.54
N PRO A 270 8.52 -5.09 -4.63
CA PRO A 270 9.12 -5.93 -3.58
C PRO A 270 10.66 -5.98 -3.67
N ILE A 271 11.30 -4.83 -3.90
CA ILE A 271 12.75 -4.68 -4.11
C ILE A 271 13.46 -4.35 -2.79
N SER A 272 12.81 -3.59 -1.90
CA SER A 272 13.33 -3.22 -0.57
C SER A 272 12.37 -3.62 0.55
N VAL A 273 12.83 -3.50 1.79
CA VAL A 273 11.98 -3.75 2.96
C VAL A 273 11.00 -2.58 3.10
N ASN A 274 9.71 -2.83 2.92
CA ASN A 274 8.63 -1.84 3.05
C ASN A 274 8.83 -0.52 2.28
N GLY A 275 9.49 -0.58 1.10
CA GLY A 275 9.79 0.61 0.30
C GLY A 275 10.85 1.55 0.90
N LEU A 276 11.46 1.17 2.03
CA LEU A 276 12.52 1.93 2.69
C LEU A 276 13.75 2.03 1.78
N GLY A 277 14.37 3.19 1.72
CA GLY A 277 15.46 3.49 0.82
C GLY A 277 14.99 3.90 -0.59
N ILE A 278 14.06 3.16 -1.20
CA ILE A 278 13.48 3.51 -2.52
C ILE A 278 12.72 4.84 -2.43
N ARG A 279 11.88 4.98 -1.42
CA ARG A 279 11.10 6.20 -1.21
C ARG A 279 12.03 7.40 -1.02
N GLU A 280 12.98 7.32 -0.10
CA GLU A 280 13.94 8.39 0.18
C GLU A 280 14.76 8.76 -1.06
N ALA A 281 15.24 7.76 -1.80
CA ALA A 281 15.98 7.97 -3.05
C ALA A 281 15.12 8.66 -4.13
N LEU A 282 13.84 8.31 -4.22
CA LEU A 282 12.93 8.95 -5.18
C LEU A 282 12.53 10.37 -4.74
N TYR A 283 12.38 10.64 -3.44
CA TYR A 283 12.22 12.02 -2.97
C TYR A 283 13.43 12.85 -3.37
N LEU A 284 14.64 12.37 -3.08
CA LEU A 284 15.88 13.04 -3.47
C LEU A 284 15.94 13.29 -4.98
N LEU A 285 15.61 12.29 -5.80
CA LEU A 285 15.69 12.36 -7.24
C LEU A 285 14.65 13.31 -7.85
N LEU A 286 13.39 13.17 -7.47
CA LEU A 286 12.28 13.88 -8.11
C LEU A 286 12.15 15.33 -7.59
N PHE A 287 12.19 15.53 -6.26
CA PHE A 287 12.11 16.85 -5.70
C PHE A 287 13.37 17.68 -5.95
N GLY A 288 14.55 17.04 -6.06
CA GLY A 288 15.77 17.70 -6.52
C GLY A 288 15.67 18.29 -7.93
N ARG A 289 14.81 17.73 -8.82
CA ARG A 289 14.56 18.28 -10.17
C ARG A 289 13.80 19.60 -10.17
N ILE A 290 13.11 19.90 -9.10
CA ILE A 290 12.37 21.16 -8.92
C ILE A 290 13.06 22.10 -7.92
N GLY A 291 14.34 21.84 -7.62
CA GLY A 291 15.17 22.73 -6.79
C GLY A 291 15.04 22.54 -5.27
N VAL A 292 14.37 21.48 -4.81
CA VAL A 292 14.33 21.16 -3.37
C VAL A 292 15.70 20.63 -2.92
N PRO A 293 16.34 21.18 -1.87
CA PRO A 293 17.61 20.69 -1.36
C PRO A 293 17.54 19.20 -0.96
N ALA A 294 18.67 18.51 -1.09
CA ALA A 294 18.74 17.07 -0.87
C ALA A 294 18.32 16.65 0.55
N ASP A 295 18.82 17.37 1.56
CA ASP A 295 18.48 17.19 2.96
C ASP A 295 17.01 17.48 3.26
N ALA A 296 16.42 18.48 2.62
CA ALA A 296 15.01 18.81 2.73
C ALA A 296 14.12 17.71 2.09
N ALA A 297 14.46 17.24 0.90
CA ALA A 297 13.72 16.18 0.23
C ALA A 297 13.68 14.88 1.06
N VAL A 298 14.82 14.51 1.66
CA VAL A 298 14.89 13.34 2.55
C VAL A 298 14.16 13.60 3.88
N SER A 299 14.20 14.83 4.41
CA SER A 299 13.42 15.19 5.61
C SER A 299 11.92 15.08 5.36
N MET A 300 11.41 15.51 4.19
CA MET A 300 10.00 15.30 3.80
C MET A 300 9.62 13.82 3.79
N ALA A 301 10.47 12.97 3.20
CA ALA A 301 10.24 11.52 3.16
C ALA A 301 10.18 10.91 4.56
N PHE A 302 11.09 11.34 5.44
CA PHE A 302 11.16 10.87 6.83
C PHE A 302 9.96 11.35 7.65
N LEU A 303 9.54 12.61 7.53
CA LEU A 303 8.35 13.13 8.20
C LEU A 303 7.08 12.41 7.73
N TYR A 304 6.93 12.18 6.43
CA TYR A 304 5.83 11.36 5.90
C TYR A 304 5.83 9.94 6.51
N PHE A 305 7.01 9.31 6.63
CA PHE A 305 7.14 8.01 7.28
C PHE A 305 6.74 8.08 8.76
N ALA A 306 7.23 9.08 9.49
CA ALA A 306 6.91 9.25 10.91
C ALA A 306 5.40 9.48 11.12
N VAL A 307 4.78 10.33 10.30
CA VAL A 307 3.33 10.58 10.32
C VAL A 307 2.55 9.27 10.11
N THR A 308 2.90 8.49 9.09
CA THR A 308 2.19 7.24 8.77
C THR A 308 2.43 6.17 9.83
N PHE A 309 3.63 6.12 10.41
CA PHE A 309 3.97 5.22 11.50
C PHE A 309 3.15 5.54 12.76
N VAL A 310 3.16 6.79 13.21
CA VAL A 310 2.40 7.23 14.39
C VAL A 310 0.90 6.94 14.21
N ALA A 311 0.34 7.27 13.04
CA ALA A 311 -1.06 6.97 12.72
C ALA A 311 -1.38 5.46 12.71
N SER A 312 -0.37 4.58 12.57
CA SER A 312 -0.55 3.12 12.60
C SER A 312 -0.56 2.52 14.01
N LEU A 313 -0.01 3.20 15.01
CA LEU A 313 0.15 2.69 16.37
C LEU A 313 -1.16 2.22 17.03
N PRO A 314 -2.32 2.86 16.81
CA PRO A 314 -3.58 2.35 17.33
C PRO A 314 -3.88 0.90 16.89
N GLY A 315 -3.44 0.50 15.69
CA GLY A 315 -3.57 -0.88 15.21
C GLY A 315 -2.80 -1.89 16.05
N GLY A 316 -1.61 -1.54 16.52
CA GLY A 316 -0.81 -2.34 17.45
C GLY A 316 -1.50 -2.52 18.79
N VAL A 317 -2.06 -1.43 19.34
CA VAL A 317 -2.82 -1.45 20.59
C VAL A 317 -4.06 -2.35 20.48
N VAL A 318 -4.86 -2.17 19.41
CA VAL A 318 -6.06 -3.00 19.17
C VAL A 318 -5.68 -4.48 19.04
N TYR A 319 -4.58 -4.79 18.35
CA TYR A 319 -4.11 -6.17 18.21
C TYR A 319 -3.68 -6.77 19.54
N ALA A 320 -2.96 -6.03 20.39
CA ALA A 320 -2.54 -6.48 21.71
C ALA A 320 -3.74 -6.76 22.62
N LEU A 321 -4.75 -5.87 22.62
CA LEU A 321 -5.97 -6.03 23.40
C LEU A 321 -6.83 -7.23 22.94
N GLN A 322 -6.82 -7.55 21.65
CA GLN A 322 -7.55 -8.73 21.13
C GLN A 322 -6.88 -10.05 21.48
N ARG A 323 -5.59 -10.07 21.82
CA ARG A 323 -4.82 -11.23 22.27
C ARG A 323 -4.82 -11.43 23.78
N GLY A 324 -5.39 -10.51 24.59
CA GLY A 324 -5.52 -10.66 26.03
C GLY A 324 -6.26 -11.96 26.39
N PRO A 325 -6.15 -12.47 27.63
CA PRO A 325 -6.45 -13.85 28.02
C PRO A 325 -7.93 -14.22 27.90
N ARG A 326 -8.37 -14.63 26.70
CA ARG A 326 -9.61 -15.39 26.47
C ARG A 326 -9.37 -16.91 26.49
N GLY A 327 -8.36 -17.36 27.22
CA GLY A 327 -7.87 -18.75 27.18
C GLY A 327 -8.02 -19.55 28.46
N ALA A 328 -8.81 -19.08 29.47
CA ALA A 328 -8.91 -19.83 30.73
C ALA A 328 -10.33 -20.20 31.16
N GLU A 329 -11.37 -19.78 30.46
CA GLU A 329 -12.76 -20.16 30.86
C GLU A 329 -13.41 -20.96 29.70
N GLY A 330 -13.54 -22.29 29.95
CA GLY A 330 -14.40 -23.13 29.15
C GLY A 330 -13.80 -24.44 28.63
N ARG A 331 -13.21 -25.27 29.50
CA ARG A 331 -13.32 -26.72 29.37
C ARG A 331 -14.36 -27.18 30.39
N PRO A 332 -15.57 -27.55 30.01
CA PRO A 332 -16.41 -28.35 30.85
C PRO A 332 -15.78 -29.74 30.98
N THR A 333 -15.63 -30.17 32.21
CA THR A 333 -15.26 -31.54 32.66
C THR A 333 -16.25 -32.56 32.15
#